data_01b0ef8c14d4f9a1f9720aed270c466a
#
_entry.id   01b0ef8c14d4f9a1f9720aed270c466a
#
_cell.length_a   1.000
_cell.length_b   1.000
_cell.length_c   1.000
_cell.angle_alpha   90.00
_cell.angle_beta   90.00
_cell.angle_gamma   90.00
#
_symmetry.space_group_name_H-M   'P 1'
#
loop_
_entity.id
_entity.type
_entity.pdbx_description
1 polymer ?
#
loop_
_entity_poly.entity_id
_entity_poly.type
_entity_poly.pdbx_seq_one_letter_code
_entity_poly.pdbx_strand_id
1 'polypeptide(L)'
;MARLTGDNIEQFRNYSSGNRSRRKYLTLKDKGDTAVGRILCNSAADVECYVVHRVKVGDYEREVNCLFDQGGSIADCPFCQAKIARSAKIFIPFYNQDTNEIQMFERPNSFYSKVSSYCARFSPIVNYEVEIVRNHEKDSKKPDFDIFPGKPDGTTIEDILDDCEVDELPKILGNYVLDKTADDMEYYLKNEEFPEEGSTPIRRRGGDDDGSRSERRRSRGDRF
;
A
#
# COMPACT_ATOMS: atom_id res chain seq x y z
N MET A 1 -24.56 -24.30 -5.75
CA MET A 1 -24.94 -23.02 -5.09
C MET A 1 -25.37 -23.36 -3.66
N ALA A 2 -24.64 -22.84 -2.67
CA ALA A 2 -25.02 -23.01 -1.26
C ALA A 2 -26.23 -22.10 -0.96
N ARG A 3 -27.30 -22.68 -0.42
CA ARG A 3 -28.49 -21.93 -0.01
C ARG A 3 -28.25 -21.36 1.39
N LEU A 4 -28.31 -20.04 1.50
CA LEU A 4 -28.21 -19.34 2.78
C LEU A 4 -29.53 -19.40 3.51
N THR A 5 -29.49 -19.83 4.77
CA THR A 5 -30.64 -19.82 5.69
C THR A 5 -30.54 -18.64 6.65
N GLY A 6 -31.62 -18.21 7.27
CA GLY A 6 -31.68 -17.00 8.11
C GLY A 6 -30.63 -16.94 9.20
N ASP A 7 -30.23 -18.10 9.76
CA ASP A 7 -29.20 -18.16 10.82
C ASP A 7 -27.78 -17.84 10.33
N ASN A 8 -27.53 -17.88 9.02
CA ASN A 8 -26.24 -17.58 8.42
C ASN A 8 -26.14 -16.15 7.85
N ILE A 9 -27.23 -15.36 7.91
CA ILE A 9 -27.27 -14.00 7.34
C ILE A 9 -26.32 -13.06 8.08
N GLU A 10 -26.14 -13.21 9.39
CA GLU A 10 -25.19 -12.39 10.14
C GLU A 10 -23.73 -12.72 9.79
N GLN A 11 -23.42 -14.02 9.65
CA GLN A 11 -22.10 -14.43 9.15
C GLN A 11 -21.87 -13.93 7.72
N PHE A 12 -22.91 -13.87 6.90
CA PHE A 12 -22.82 -13.37 5.53
C PHE A 12 -22.78 -11.85 5.47
N ARG A 13 -23.43 -11.13 6.38
CA ARG A 13 -23.23 -9.68 6.56
C ARG A 13 -21.77 -9.37 6.87
N ASN A 14 -21.13 -10.15 7.72
CA ASN A 14 -19.71 -10.03 8.03
C ASN A 14 -18.83 -10.47 6.85
N TYR A 15 -19.28 -11.40 6.02
CA TYR A 15 -18.57 -11.88 4.84
C TYR A 15 -18.78 -10.97 3.62
N SER A 16 -19.97 -10.39 3.42
CA SER A 16 -20.25 -9.45 2.31
C SER A 16 -19.83 -8.01 2.63
N SER A 17 -19.81 -7.65 3.90
CA SER A 17 -19.05 -6.49 4.35
C SER A 17 -17.57 -6.76 4.29
N GLY A 18 -17.12 -7.78 3.51
CA GLY A 18 -15.77 -8.31 3.46
C GLY A 18 -14.84 -7.39 4.18
N ASN A 19 -14.19 -7.81 5.19
CA ASN A 19 -13.31 -7.00 6.02
C ASN A 19 -12.31 -6.25 5.12
N ARG A 20 -12.84 -5.33 4.32
CA ARG A 20 -12.09 -4.21 3.78
C ARG A 20 -11.78 -3.43 5.04
N SER A 21 -10.71 -3.86 5.71
CA SER A 21 -10.13 -3.11 6.80
C SER A 21 -10.08 -1.68 6.27
N ARG A 22 -11.02 -0.84 6.73
CA ARG A 22 -11.05 0.56 6.32
C ARG A 22 -9.68 1.04 6.67
N ARG A 23 -8.90 1.44 5.66
CA ARG A 23 -7.56 1.98 5.87
C ARG A 23 -7.70 3.08 6.88
N LYS A 24 -7.17 2.82 8.05
CA LYS A 24 -7.23 3.75 9.15
C LYS A 24 -5.94 4.54 9.12
N TYR A 25 -6.02 5.78 8.65
CA TYR A 25 -4.87 6.69 8.70
C TYR A 25 -4.97 7.57 9.93
N LEU A 26 -3.85 7.74 10.63
CA LEU A 26 -3.74 8.78 11.63
C LEU A 26 -3.79 10.14 10.93
N THR A 27 -4.85 10.89 11.17
CA THR A 27 -5.12 12.16 10.51
C THR A 27 -5.19 13.28 11.54
N LEU A 28 -4.16 14.13 11.57
CA LEU A 28 -4.11 15.37 12.33
C LEU A 28 -4.22 16.52 11.32
N LYS A 29 -5.30 17.28 11.34
CA LYS A 29 -5.66 18.24 10.27
C LYS A 29 -5.23 19.66 10.59
N ASP A 30 -5.41 20.07 11.83
CA ASP A 30 -5.21 21.44 12.25
C ASP A 30 -3.95 21.57 13.12
N LYS A 31 -3.40 22.78 13.19
CA LYS A 31 -2.26 23.05 14.07
C LYS A 31 -2.68 22.88 15.52
N GLY A 32 -1.88 22.13 16.26
CA GLY A 32 -2.15 21.78 17.64
C GLY A 32 -2.99 20.52 17.81
N ASP A 33 -3.47 19.90 16.69
CA ASP A 33 -4.06 18.56 16.79
C ASP A 33 -3.03 17.59 17.35
N THR A 34 -3.48 16.75 18.26
CA THR A 34 -2.66 15.73 18.91
C THR A 34 -3.26 14.34 18.75
N ALA A 35 -2.41 13.33 18.87
CA ALA A 35 -2.81 11.95 19.06
C ALA A 35 -1.91 11.34 20.13
N VAL A 36 -2.52 10.72 21.11
CA VAL A 36 -1.83 9.98 22.18
C VAL A 36 -1.92 8.50 21.89
N GLY A 37 -0.80 7.80 22.05
CA GLY A 37 -0.76 6.37 21.77
C GLY A 37 0.65 5.81 21.71
N ARG A 38 0.88 4.82 20.84
CA ARG A 38 2.17 4.15 20.72
C ARG A 38 2.58 3.95 19.27
N ILE A 39 3.85 4.16 18.99
CA ILE A 39 4.46 3.79 17.72
C ILE A 39 4.79 2.30 17.79
N LEU A 40 4.17 1.49 16.91
CA LEU A 40 4.27 0.03 16.94
C LEU A 40 5.49 -0.45 16.14
N CYS A 41 6.68 -0.08 16.62
CA CYS A 41 7.95 -0.62 16.16
C CYS A 41 8.93 -0.74 17.33
N ASN A 42 9.83 -1.71 17.27
CA ASN A 42 10.89 -1.88 18.28
C ASN A 42 12.11 -1.03 17.94
N SER A 43 12.37 -0.87 16.65
CA SER A 43 13.54 -0.18 16.12
C SER A 43 13.21 0.62 14.86
N ALA A 44 14.14 1.47 14.42
CA ALA A 44 14.01 2.18 13.15
C ALA A 44 14.01 1.25 11.92
N ALA A 45 14.54 0.02 12.06
CA ALA A 45 14.54 -0.98 10.98
C ALA A 45 13.15 -1.56 10.69
N ASP A 46 12.23 -1.45 11.65
CA ASP A 46 10.86 -1.94 11.51
C ASP A 46 9.96 -0.94 10.75
N VAL A 47 10.47 0.26 10.48
CA VAL A 47 9.73 1.29 9.74
C VAL A 47 9.82 0.98 8.25
N GLU A 48 8.70 0.64 7.65
CA GLU A 48 8.63 0.34 6.23
C GLU A 48 8.64 1.61 5.36
N CYS A 49 9.44 1.56 4.29
CA CYS A 49 9.54 2.64 3.31
C CYS A 49 9.20 2.11 1.92
N TYR A 50 8.33 2.81 1.21
CA TYR A 50 7.95 2.47 -0.16
C TYR A 50 8.11 3.68 -1.07
N VAL A 51 8.62 3.44 -2.27
CA VAL A 51 8.49 4.39 -3.36
C VAL A 51 7.18 4.11 -4.08
N VAL A 52 6.37 5.13 -4.23
CA VAL A 52 5.01 5.01 -4.74
C VAL A 52 4.73 6.03 -5.83
N HIS A 53 3.79 5.68 -6.69
CA HIS A 53 3.13 6.58 -7.61
C HIS A 53 1.74 6.92 -7.07
N ARG A 54 1.31 8.17 -7.21
CA ARG A 54 -0.04 8.56 -6.87
C ARG A 54 -0.89 8.63 -8.13
N VAL A 55 -1.97 7.86 -8.15
CA VAL A 55 -2.89 7.79 -9.28
C VAL A 55 -4.33 7.89 -8.80
N LYS A 56 -5.23 8.31 -9.69
CA LYS A 56 -6.66 8.40 -9.41
C LYS A 56 -7.32 7.04 -9.68
N VAL A 57 -8.02 6.49 -8.72
CA VAL A 57 -8.78 5.22 -8.86
C VAL A 57 -10.24 5.52 -8.50
N GLY A 58 -11.10 5.61 -9.49
CA GLY A 58 -12.45 6.14 -9.32
C GLY A 58 -12.39 7.60 -8.85
N ASP A 59 -13.03 7.90 -7.73
CA ASP A 59 -13.06 9.25 -7.15
C ASP A 59 -11.91 9.55 -6.18
N TYR A 60 -11.02 8.58 -5.93
CA TYR A 60 -10.00 8.67 -4.88
C TYR A 60 -8.59 8.60 -5.45
N GLU A 61 -7.68 9.38 -4.87
CA GLU A 61 -6.25 9.19 -5.08
C GLU A 61 -5.75 7.99 -4.29
N ARG A 62 -4.89 7.18 -4.93
CA ARG A 62 -4.31 5.97 -4.35
C ARG A 62 -2.81 5.93 -4.60
N GLU A 63 -2.10 5.42 -3.60
CA GLU A 63 -0.70 5.09 -3.73
C GLU A 63 -0.57 3.70 -4.37
N VAL A 64 0.31 3.58 -5.35
CA VAL A 64 0.63 2.34 -6.07
C VAL A 64 2.13 2.12 -5.99
N ASN A 65 2.55 0.88 -5.78
CA ASN A 65 3.97 0.51 -5.74
C ASN A 65 4.73 0.97 -6.99
N CYS A 66 6.00 1.34 -6.82
CA CYS A 66 6.90 1.62 -7.94
C CYS A 66 7.77 0.38 -8.22
N LEU A 67 7.67 -0.20 -9.41
CA LEU A 67 8.43 -1.41 -9.76
C LEU A 67 9.92 -1.14 -9.93
N PHE A 68 10.30 0.10 -10.23
CA PHE A 68 11.72 0.50 -10.31
C PHE A 68 12.47 0.29 -8.99
N ASP A 69 11.82 0.55 -7.88
CA ASP A 69 12.45 0.51 -6.55
C ASP A 69 12.62 -0.91 -5.99
N GLN A 70 12.00 -1.89 -6.63
CA GLN A 70 12.16 -3.32 -6.29
C GLN A 70 13.40 -3.97 -6.95
N GLY A 71 14.38 -3.16 -7.35
CA GLY A 71 15.61 -3.61 -8.00
C GLY A 71 15.51 -3.72 -9.52
N GLY A 72 14.41 -3.22 -10.11
CA GLY A 72 14.22 -3.11 -11.55
C GLY A 72 14.88 -1.88 -12.17
N SER A 73 14.68 -1.67 -13.46
CA SER A 73 15.04 -0.45 -14.19
C SER A 73 13.81 0.46 -14.34
N ILE A 74 14.04 1.74 -14.71
CA ILE A 74 12.93 2.64 -15.08
C ILE A 74 12.06 2.04 -16.18
N ALA A 75 12.68 1.21 -17.06
CA ALA A 75 11.99 0.52 -18.13
C ALA A 75 11.00 -0.55 -17.65
N ASP A 76 11.16 -1.04 -16.41
CA ASP A 76 10.29 -2.08 -15.87
C ASP A 76 9.03 -1.52 -15.19
N CYS A 77 8.97 -0.20 -14.97
CA CYS A 77 7.82 0.45 -14.36
C CYS A 77 7.06 1.32 -15.38
N PRO A 78 5.87 0.91 -15.85
CA PRO A 78 5.09 1.67 -16.82
C PRO A 78 4.74 3.10 -16.34
N PHE A 79 4.50 3.29 -15.06
CA PHE A 79 4.23 4.62 -14.50
C PHE A 79 5.47 5.54 -14.52
N CYS A 80 6.67 4.98 -14.29
CA CYS A 80 7.91 5.72 -14.48
C CYS A 80 8.12 6.12 -15.94
N GLN A 81 7.85 5.22 -16.88
CA GLN A 81 7.92 5.51 -18.32
C GLN A 81 6.92 6.59 -18.73
N ALA A 82 5.72 6.54 -18.20
CA ALA A 82 4.68 7.56 -18.40
C ALA A 82 4.96 8.88 -17.66
N LYS A 83 6.10 9.00 -16.96
CA LYS A 83 6.51 10.17 -16.17
C LYS A 83 5.52 10.56 -15.06
N ILE A 84 4.74 9.60 -14.55
CA ILE A 84 3.93 9.82 -13.35
C ILE A 84 4.90 10.00 -12.18
N ALA A 85 4.72 11.10 -11.45
CA ALA A 85 5.60 11.46 -10.35
C ALA A 85 5.64 10.33 -9.29
N ARG A 86 6.82 10.07 -8.76
CA ARG A 86 7.03 9.12 -7.67
C ARG A 86 7.48 9.85 -6.41
N SER A 87 7.14 9.28 -5.26
CA SER A 87 7.54 9.79 -3.95
C SER A 87 7.90 8.65 -3.02
N ALA A 88 8.95 8.84 -2.22
CA ALA A 88 9.29 7.90 -1.16
C ALA A 88 8.51 8.27 0.10
N LYS A 89 7.84 7.29 0.69
CA LYS A 89 7.00 7.43 1.88
C LYS A 89 7.35 6.37 2.92
N ILE A 90 7.24 6.75 4.18
CA ILE A 90 7.32 5.83 5.30
C ILE A 90 5.93 5.59 5.88
N PHE A 91 5.74 4.39 6.37
CA PHE A 91 4.50 3.92 6.97
C PHE A 91 4.81 3.43 8.38
N ILE A 92 4.21 4.07 9.35
CA ILE A 92 4.47 3.84 10.78
C ILE A 92 3.15 3.38 11.40
N PRO A 93 3.03 2.12 11.81
CA PRO A 93 1.86 1.67 12.56
C PRO A 93 1.80 2.41 13.90
N PHE A 94 0.65 2.95 14.23
CA PHE A 94 0.39 3.72 15.43
C PHE A 94 -0.88 3.23 16.11
N TYR A 95 -0.77 2.82 17.34
CA TYR A 95 -1.92 2.57 18.19
C TYR A 95 -2.43 3.89 18.76
N ASN A 96 -3.65 4.23 18.43
CA ASN A 96 -4.30 5.45 18.91
C ASN A 96 -5.18 5.10 20.11
N GLN A 97 -4.83 5.60 21.29
CA GLN A 97 -5.56 5.35 22.54
C GLN A 97 -6.98 5.92 22.52
N ASP A 98 -7.19 7.07 21.89
CA ASP A 98 -8.51 7.72 21.87
C ASP A 98 -9.55 6.90 21.12
N THR A 99 -9.12 6.16 20.09
CA THR A 99 -9.99 5.35 19.24
C THR A 99 -9.90 3.86 19.51
N ASN A 100 -8.93 3.43 20.31
CA ASN A 100 -8.57 2.02 20.54
C ASN A 100 -8.33 1.26 19.23
N GLU A 101 -7.58 1.87 18.29
CA GLU A 101 -7.39 1.33 16.97
C GLU A 101 -5.95 1.48 16.49
N ILE A 102 -5.47 0.50 15.71
CA ILE A 102 -4.22 0.63 14.98
C ILE A 102 -4.46 1.45 13.71
N GLN A 103 -3.77 2.57 13.60
CA GLN A 103 -3.84 3.51 12.48
C GLN A 103 -2.48 3.62 11.81
N MET A 104 -2.45 3.97 10.53
CA MET A 104 -1.22 4.16 9.79
C MET A 104 -0.82 5.63 9.75
N PHE A 105 0.33 5.96 10.29
CA PHE A 105 0.93 7.29 10.20
C PHE A 105 1.84 7.34 8.97
N GLU A 106 1.28 7.77 7.84
CA GLU A 106 2.01 7.92 6.58
C GLU A 106 2.73 9.27 6.53
N ARG A 107 4.04 9.24 6.25
CA ARG A 107 4.89 10.43 6.15
C ARG A 107 5.82 10.39 4.95
N PRO A 108 6.29 11.55 4.44
CA PRO A 108 7.39 11.60 3.49
C PRO A 108 8.65 10.96 4.09
N ASN A 109 9.50 10.39 3.25
CA ASN A 109 10.77 9.76 3.68
C ASN A 109 11.67 10.71 4.50
N SER A 110 11.57 12.04 4.27
CA SER A 110 12.31 13.02 5.06
C SER A 110 12.00 12.97 6.57
N PHE A 111 10.86 12.41 6.96
CA PHE A 111 10.48 12.22 8.35
C PHE A 111 11.20 11.05 9.03
N TYR A 112 11.82 10.15 8.24
CA TYR A 112 12.52 8.97 8.75
C TYR A 112 13.63 9.33 9.73
N SER A 113 14.39 10.40 9.47
CA SER A 113 15.47 10.83 10.36
C SER A 113 14.95 11.18 11.77
N LYS A 114 13.77 11.78 11.86
CA LYS A 114 13.11 12.07 13.15
C LYS A 114 12.78 10.77 13.88
N VAL A 115 12.09 9.85 13.21
CA VAL A 115 11.72 8.54 13.79
C VAL A 115 12.95 7.74 14.20
N SER A 116 13.97 7.66 13.34
CA SER A 116 15.23 6.97 13.65
C SER A 116 15.92 7.54 14.88
N SER A 117 15.92 8.88 15.03
CA SER A 117 16.48 9.54 16.22
C SER A 117 15.71 9.20 17.49
N TYR A 118 14.36 9.06 17.41
CA TYR A 118 13.55 8.61 18.53
C TYR A 118 13.82 7.16 18.89
N CYS A 119 13.83 6.25 17.92
CA CYS A 119 14.14 4.85 18.14
C CYS A 119 15.54 4.65 18.76
N ALA A 120 16.52 5.46 18.37
CA ALA A 120 17.85 5.39 18.95
C ALA A 120 17.91 5.82 20.43
N ARG A 121 17.02 6.73 20.84
CA ARG A 121 16.99 7.29 22.23
C ARG A 121 16.04 6.54 23.14
N PHE A 122 14.98 5.98 22.60
CA PHE A 122 13.85 5.38 23.31
C PHE A 122 13.57 3.99 22.76
N SER A 123 14.53 3.06 22.89
CA SER A 123 14.42 1.70 22.36
C SER A 123 14.07 0.69 23.46
N PRO A 124 13.07 -0.19 23.22
CA PRO A 124 12.12 -0.15 22.11
C PRO A 124 11.08 0.96 22.27
N ILE A 125 10.78 1.69 21.19
CA ILE A 125 9.90 2.87 21.28
C ILE A 125 8.45 2.49 21.64
N VAL A 126 8.00 1.28 21.32
CA VAL A 126 6.66 0.79 21.68
C VAL A 126 6.41 0.80 23.18
N ASN A 127 7.46 0.67 24.02
CA ASN A 127 7.33 0.72 25.48
C ASN A 127 6.94 2.11 26.01
N TYR A 128 6.95 3.12 25.14
CA TYR A 128 6.65 4.50 25.52
C TYR A 128 5.30 4.91 24.95
N GLU A 129 4.44 5.44 25.82
CA GLU A 129 3.35 6.27 25.34
C GLU A 129 3.94 7.52 24.69
N VAL A 130 3.42 7.90 23.53
CA VAL A 130 3.87 9.08 22.80
C VAL A 130 2.70 9.98 22.46
N GLU A 131 2.95 11.30 22.53
CA GLU A 131 2.05 12.30 21.97
C GLU A 131 2.62 12.80 20.65
N ILE A 132 1.85 12.66 19.56
CA ILE A 132 2.19 13.23 18.25
C ILE A 132 1.41 14.54 18.10
N VAL A 133 2.13 15.64 17.87
CA VAL A 133 1.56 16.99 17.74
C VAL A 133 1.80 17.53 16.35
N ARG A 134 0.78 18.03 15.68
CA ARG A 134 0.93 18.76 14.43
C ARG A 134 1.30 20.22 14.67
N ASN A 135 2.43 20.66 14.13
CA ASN A 135 2.97 22.00 14.36
C ASN A 135 2.58 23.04 13.30
N HIS A 136 2.05 22.62 12.15
CA HIS A 136 1.79 23.51 11.05
C HIS A 136 0.29 23.65 10.74
N GLU A 137 -0.08 24.83 10.24
CA GLU A 137 -1.43 25.11 9.77
C GLU A 137 -1.90 24.11 8.71
N LYS A 138 -3.21 23.96 8.55
CA LYS A 138 -3.87 22.99 7.69
C LYS A 138 -3.36 23.00 6.24
N ASP A 139 -3.15 24.21 5.72
CA ASP A 139 -2.77 24.42 4.31
C ASP A 139 -1.24 24.38 4.08
N SER A 140 -0.46 24.03 5.10
CA SER A 140 0.98 23.90 4.95
C SER A 140 1.33 22.78 3.97
N LYS A 141 2.09 23.13 2.94
CA LYS A 141 2.62 22.14 1.95
C LYS A 141 3.60 21.14 2.56
N LYS A 142 4.14 21.45 3.74
CA LYS A 142 5.09 20.59 4.46
C LYS A 142 4.71 20.54 5.94
N PRO A 143 3.64 19.82 6.28
CA PRO A 143 3.26 19.68 7.67
C PRO A 143 4.36 18.97 8.45
N ASP A 144 4.77 19.58 9.57
CA ASP A 144 5.72 18.97 10.50
C ASP A 144 4.97 18.48 11.75
N PHE A 145 5.55 17.46 12.37
CA PHE A 145 4.98 16.82 13.56
C PHE A 145 6.09 16.62 14.58
N ASP A 146 5.80 16.91 15.81
CA ASP A 146 6.67 16.55 16.93
C ASP A 146 6.13 15.30 17.62
N ILE A 147 7.04 14.53 18.19
CA ILE A 147 6.75 13.31 18.94
C ILE A 147 7.33 13.54 20.35
N PHE A 148 6.49 13.45 21.35
CA PHE A 148 6.87 13.62 22.75
C PHE A 148 6.68 12.29 23.48
N PRO A 149 7.76 11.54 23.75
CA PRO A 149 7.65 10.29 24.50
C PRO A 149 7.44 10.57 25.99
N GLY A 150 6.52 9.82 26.59
CA GLY A 150 6.28 9.78 28.00
C GLY A 150 7.28 8.87 28.73
N LYS A 151 6.83 8.23 29.80
CA LYS A 151 7.61 7.25 30.54
C LYS A 151 7.43 5.86 29.97
N PRO A 152 8.46 5.01 29.97
CA PRO A 152 8.30 3.62 29.58
C PRO A 152 7.50 2.84 30.64
N ASP A 153 6.66 1.95 30.18
CA ASP A 153 5.85 1.06 31.05
C ASP A 153 6.03 -0.43 30.70
N GLY A 154 6.82 -0.73 29.67
CA GLY A 154 7.13 -2.10 29.26
C GLY A 154 6.09 -2.73 28.33
N THR A 155 5.07 -1.98 27.87
CA THR A 155 4.08 -2.46 26.90
C THR A 155 4.76 -2.92 25.60
N THR A 156 4.36 -4.08 25.09
CA THR A 156 4.88 -4.66 23.85
C THR A 156 3.92 -4.49 22.66
N ILE A 157 4.37 -4.85 21.46
CA ILE A 157 3.49 -4.86 20.28
C ILE A 157 2.41 -5.93 20.46
N GLU A 158 2.77 -7.08 20.99
CA GLU A 158 1.88 -8.22 21.25
C GLU A 158 0.74 -7.82 22.19
N ASP A 159 1.04 -7.10 23.28
CA ASP A 159 0.01 -6.61 24.20
C ASP A 159 -1.01 -5.71 23.46
N ILE A 160 -0.54 -4.85 22.56
CA ILE A 160 -1.42 -3.97 21.77
C ILE A 160 -2.25 -4.75 20.74
N LEU A 161 -1.66 -5.76 20.11
CA LEU A 161 -2.39 -6.61 19.17
C LEU A 161 -3.51 -7.37 19.88
N ASP A 162 -3.23 -7.90 21.06
CA ASP A 162 -4.23 -8.59 21.91
C ASP A 162 -5.33 -7.62 22.33
N ASP A 163 -5.00 -6.41 22.80
CA ASP A 163 -5.96 -5.39 23.19
C ASP A 163 -6.86 -4.92 22.01
N CYS A 164 -6.32 -4.92 20.79
CA CYS A 164 -7.05 -4.57 19.58
C CYS A 164 -7.78 -5.75 18.93
N GLU A 165 -7.68 -6.96 19.47
CA GLU A 165 -8.22 -8.21 18.91
C GLU A 165 -7.78 -8.47 17.45
N VAL A 166 -6.49 -8.23 17.15
CA VAL A 166 -5.91 -8.45 15.83
C VAL A 166 -4.66 -9.34 15.91
N ASP A 167 -4.50 -10.24 14.94
CA ASP A 167 -3.41 -11.23 14.95
C ASP A 167 -2.06 -10.65 14.51
N GLU A 168 -2.07 -9.61 13.65
CA GLU A 168 -0.86 -9.02 13.07
C GLU A 168 -1.04 -7.52 12.77
N LEU A 169 0.08 -6.81 12.67
CA LEU A 169 0.08 -5.42 12.18
C LEU A 169 -0.44 -5.36 10.73
N PRO A 170 -1.15 -4.28 10.36
CA PRO A 170 -1.71 -4.15 9.02
C PRO A 170 -0.61 -4.10 7.96
N LYS A 171 -0.65 -5.00 6.99
CA LYS A 171 0.28 -5.02 5.85
C LYS A 171 0.17 -3.72 5.05
N ILE A 172 1.30 -3.16 4.69
CA ILE A 172 1.34 -1.93 3.89
C ILE A 172 0.99 -2.22 2.45
N LEU A 173 1.74 -3.16 1.84
CA LEU A 173 1.53 -3.54 0.44
C LEU A 173 0.23 -4.35 0.30
N GLY A 174 -0.58 -3.99 -0.68
CA GLY A 174 -1.93 -4.53 -0.88
C GLY A 174 -3.04 -3.76 -0.12
N ASN A 175 -2.73 -3.19 1.06
CA ASN A 175 -3.70 -2.41 1.83
C ASN A 175 -3.54 -0.89 1.63
N TYR A 176 -2.45 -0.31 2.11
CA TYR A 176 -2.18 1.14 2.04
C TYR A 176 -1.57 1.55 0.70
N VAL A 177 -0.65 0.76 0.20
CA VAL A 177 -0.06 0.86 -1.13
C VAL A 177 -0.64 -0.26 -1.98
N LEU A 178 -1.27 0.06 -3.10
CA LEU A 178 -1.75 -0.96 -4.04
C LEU A 178 -0.55 -1.71 -4.63
N ASP A 179 -0.58 -3.04 -4.52
CA ASP A 179 0.39 -3.91 -5.13
C ASP A 179 -0.05 -4.25 -6.55
N LYS A 180 0.55 -3.61 -7.53
CA LYS A 180 0.17 -3.73 -8.94
C LYS A 180 1.35 -4.18 -9.79
N THR A 181 1.08 -5.09 -10.72
CA THR A 181 2.03 -5.58 -11.70
C THR A 181 2.26 -4.58 -12.84
N ALA A 182 3.27 -4.80 -13.67
CA ALA A 182 3.49 -3.98 -14.86
C ALA A 182 2.28 -4.04 -15.81
N ASP A 183 1.71 -5.22 -16.01
CA ASP A 183 0.53 -5.41 -16.86
C ASP A 183 -0.69 -4.63 -16.33
N ASP A 184 -0.91 -4.59 -15.00
CA ASP A 184 -1.96 -3.79 -14.36
C ASP A 184 -1.74 -2.29 -14.59
N MET A 185 -0.49 -1.83 -14.47
CA MET A 185 -0.13 -0.43 -14.69
C MET A 185 -0.31 -0.02 -16.15
N GLU A 186 0.06 -0.88 -17.10
CA GLU A 186 -0.20 -0.67 -18.53
C GLU A 186 -1.69 -0.61 -18.84
N TYR A 187 -2.48 -1.48 -18.20
CA TYR A 187 -3.93 -1.47 -18.33
C TYR A 187 -4.50 -0.14 -17.82
N TYR A 188 -4.05 0.30 -16.63
CA TYR A 188 -4.46 1.58 -16.05
C TYR A 188 -4.14 2.76 -16.96
N LEU A 189 -2.96 2.81 -17.56
CA LEU A 189 -2.56 3.89 -18.47
C LEU A 189 -3.46 4.00 -19.72
N LYS A 190 -4.13 2.91 -20.09
CA LYS A 190 -5.04 2.86 -21.24
C LYS A 190 -6.50 3.14 -20.88
N ASN A 191 -6.92 2.76 -19.67
CA ASN A 191 -8.33 2.72 -19.28
C ASN A 191 -8.66 3.64 -18.10
N GLU A 192 -7.65 4.25 -17.44
CA GLU A 192 -7.77 5.07 -16.23
C GLU A 192 -8.35 4.30 -15.01
N GLU A 193 -8.39 2.97 -15.09
CA GLU A 193 -8.84 2.07 -14.05
C GLU A 193 -7.96 0.82 -14.01
N PHE A 194 -7.90 0.16 -12.85
CA PHE A 194 -7.23 -1.13 -12.75
C PHE A 194 -8.19 -2.28 -13.12
N PRO A 195 -7.66 -3.40 -13.65
CA PRO A 195 -8.50 -4.57 -13.89
C PRO A 195 -9.13 -5.06 -12.58
N GLU A 196 -10.35 -5.60 -12.66
CA GLU A 196 -11.00 -6.24 -11.50
C GLU A 196 -10.11 -7.37 -10.96
N GLU A 197 -10.03 -7.47 -9.61
CA GLU A 197 -9.25 -8.53 -8.98
C GLU A 197 -9.75 -9.91 -9.43
N GLY A 198 -8.86 -10.68 -10.06
CA GLY A 198 -9.18 -11.99 -10.65
C GLY A 198 -9.38 -12.01 -12.16
N SER A 199 -9.48 -10.86 -12.82
CA SER A 199 -9.45 -10.77 -14.28
C SER A 199 -8.01 -10.59 -14.76
N THR A 200 -7.30 -11.69 -14.96
CA THR A 200 -5.99 -11.64 -15.62
C THR A 200 -6.23 -11.23 -17.07
N PRO A 201 -5.65 -10.12 -17.58
CA PRO A 201 -5.75 -9.77 -18.99
C PRO A 201 -5.15 -10.93 -19.79
N ILE A 202 -5.99 -11.61 -20.58
CA ILE A 202 -5.52 -12.65 -21.49
C ILE A 202 -4.60 -11.96 -22.49
N ARG A 203 -3.28 -12.11 -22.34
CA ARG A 203 -2.33 -11.76 -23.40
C ARG A 203 -2.78 -12.51 -24.66
N ARG A 204 -3.45 -11.84 -25.58
CA ARG A 204 -3.55 -12.32 -26.95
C ARG A 204 -2.13 -12.36 -27.48
N ARG A 205 -1.48 -13.53 -27.42
CA ARG A 205 -0.31 -13.81 -28.22
C ARG A 205 -0.72 -13.48 -29.65
N GLY A 206 -0.08 -12.46 -30.22
CA GLY A 206 -0.17 -12.20 -31.64
C GLY A 206 0.14 -13.50 -32.35
N GLY A 207 -0.84 -14.04 -33.05
CA GLY A 207 -0.63 -15.19 -33.90
C GLY A 207 0.33 -14.76 -35.00
N ASP A 208 1.55 -15.25 -34.94
CA ASP A 208 2.45 -15.27 -36.10
C ASP A 208 1.76 -16.16 -37.14
N ASP A 209 1.03 -15.50 -38.03
CA ASP A 209 0.45 -16.09 -39.21
C ASP A 209 1.61 -16.31 -40.22
N ASP A 210 2.41 -17.36 -39.95
CA ASP A 210 3.43 -17.82 -40.86
C ASP A 210 2.73 -18.56 -42.03
N GLY A 211 2.27 -17.74 -42.97
CA GLY A 211 1.71 -18.16 -44.23
C GLY A 211 2.74 -18.88 -45.10
N SER A 212 3.06 -20.11 -44.74
CA SER A 212 3.83 -21.01 -45.59
C SER A 212 3.00 -21.38 -46.82
N ARG A 213 3.17 -20.58 -47.84
CA ARG A 213 2.62 -20.76 -49.16
C ARG A 213 3.41 -21.87 -49.87
N SER A 214 2.97 -23.11 -49.75
CA SER A 214 3.51 -24.23 -50.52
C SER A 214 3.19 -24.07 -52.01
N GLU A 215 4.18 -23.64 -52.79
CA GLU A 215 4.15 -23.72 -54.24
C GLU A 215 4.19 -25.19 -54.70
N ARG A 216 3.03 -25.70 -55.15
CA ARG A 216 2.94 -26.93 -55.90
C ARG A 216 3.52 -26.69 -57.30
N ARG A 217 4.77 -27.05 -57.53
CA ARG A 217 5.35 -27.25 -58.86
C ARG A 217 4.67 -28.45 -59.52
N ARG A 218 3.83 -28.19 -60.51
CA ARG A 218 3.36 -29.21 -61.50
C ARG A 218 4.49 -29.52 -62.47
N SER A 219 5.04 -30.67 -62.32
CA SER A 219 5.86 -31.23 -63.39
C SER A 219 4.96 -31.63 -64.55
N ARG A 220 5.10 -30.97 -65.69
CA ARG A 220 4.60 -31.43 -67.00
C ARG A 220 5.73 -32.19 -67.63
N GLY A 221 5.51 -33.48 -67.86
CA GLY A 221 6.33 -34.25 -68.75
C GLY A 221 6.04 -33.86 -70.17
N ASP A 222 7.08 -33.86 -70.94
CA ASP A 222 7.00 -34.07 -72.41
C ASP A 222 8.05 -35.03 -72.89
N ARG A 223 7.53 -35.94 -73.73
CA ARG A 223 8.23 -36.93 -74.45
C ARG A 223 9.10 -36.28 -75.58
N PHE A 224 10.25 -36.74 -75.77
CA PHE A 224 10.78 -37.46 -76.99
C PHE A 224 12.19 -37.96 -76.66
#